data_1809c921aaade0497d5c46a2227b49a6
#
_entry.id   1809c921aaade0497d5c46a2227b49a6
#
_cell.length_a   1.000
_cell.length_b   1.000
_cell.length_c   1.000
_cell.angle_alpha   90.00
_cell.angle_beta   90.00
_cell.angle_gamma   90.00
#
_symmetry.space_group_name_H-M   'P 1'
#
loop_
_entity.id
_entity.type
_entity.pdbx_description
1 polymer ?
#
loop_
_entity_poly.entity_id
_entity_poly.type
_entity_poly.pdbx_seq_one_letter_code
_entity_poly.pdbx_strand_id
1 'polypeptide(L)'
;DGVYYVAYELTILNDAPRDATMTAIETIADDEHGAVVSIADQAQIAANTLLAGGTPTGTAEIPVGRTAIVVVRAGYPSLEAIPATFTHRVIATFAPPTPDGPRLASMYPDEVAQIGGFVTTSTETPLAIGAPVAGDGWFANNSLESAALNAHSDVIIPVGGRITGAERYAIDFLRIDVATMTSTDGDPALNESYLAFDQPLLAVADATVVRVVSTLPDVTPRQIGTIDVVDEATGNHVVLDLGGGVLAMY
;
A
#
# COMPACT_ATOMS: atom_id res chain seq x y z
N ASP A 1 -6.84 5.08 -18.62
CA ASP A 1 -6.83 3.73 -19.24
C ASP A 1 -8.09 2.90 -18.96
N GLY A 2 -9.05 3.40 -18.15
CA GLY A 2 -10.35 2.74 -17.94
C GLY A 2 -10.30 1.52 -17.02
N VAL A 3 -9.30 1.42 -16.15
CA VAL A 3 -9.21 0.39 -15.13
C VAL A 3 -9.58 1.00 -13.78
N TYR A 4 -10.48 0.33 -13.06
CA TYR A 4 -10.89 0.68 -11.71
C TYR A 4 -10.18 -0.23 -10.72
N TYR A 5 -9.50 0.34 -9.73
CA TYR A 5 -8.76 -0.43 -8.73
C TYR A 5 -9.52 -0.49 -7.41
N VAL A 6 -9.55 -1.69 -6.84
CA VAL A 6 -9.91 -1.91 -5.43
C VAL A 6 -8.63 -2.21 -4.68
N ALA A 7 -8.38 -1.50 -3.58
CA ALA A 7 -7.19 -1.66 -2.77
C ALA A 7 -7.54 -1.67 -1.28
N TYR A 8 -6.99 -2.64 -0.56
CA TYR A 8 -7.19 -2.81 0.89
C TYR A 8 -6.11 -3.70 1.49
N GLU A 9 -6.07 -3.80 2.80
CA GLU A 9 -5.15 -4.66 3.53
C GLU A 9 -5.92 -5.78 4.25
N LEU A 10 -5.43 -7.02 4.10
CA LEU A 10 -5.85 -8.16 4.91
C LEU A 10 -4.89 -8.32 6.09
N THR A 11 -5.43 -8.34 7.29
CA THR A 11 -4.67 -8.61 8.51
C THR A 11 -4.87 -10.06 8.92
N ILE A 12 -3.77 -10.83 8.98
CA ILE A 12 -3.78 -12.27 9.25
C ILE A 12 -2.89 -12.53 10.46
N LEU A 13 -3.48 -12.93 11.58
CA LEU A 13 -2.78 -13.35 12.79
C LEU A 13 -2.52 -14.86 12.74
N ASN A 14 -1.29 -15.28 12.92
CA ASN A 14 -0.96 -16.68 13.20
C ASN A 14 -1.00 -16.92 14.71
N ASP A 15 -2.13 -17.38 15.23
CA ASP A 15 -2.29 -17.83 16.62
C ASP A 15 -2.13 -19.35 16.77
N ALA A 16 -1.77 -20.05 15.69
CA ALA A 16 -1.43 -21.46 15.73
C ALA A 16 -0.11 -21.70 16.48
N PRO A 17 0.12 -22.91 17.01
CA PRO A 17 1.33 -23.24 17.76
C PRO A 17 2.54 -23.53 16.87
N ARG A 18 2.48 -23.31 15.57
CA ARG A 18 3.53 -23.54 14.57
C ARG A 18 3.61 -22.37 13.60
N ASP A 19 4.78 -22.12 13.04
CA ASP A 19 4.93 -21.13 11.97
C ASP A 19 4.10 -21.54 10.76
N ALA A 20 3.39 -20.57 10.18
CA ALA A 20 2.51 -20.76 9.05
C ALA A 20 3.15 -20.20 7.78
N THR A 21 2.90 -20.87 6.64
CA THR A 21 3.23 -20.37 5.30
C THR A 21 1.95 -20.28 4.50
N MET A 22 1.56 -19.08 4.10
CA MET A 22 0.42 -18.87 3.21
C MET A 22 0.77 -19.37 1.81
N THR A 23 0.02 -20.35 1.31
CA THR A 23 0.25 -20.97 -0.01
C THR A 23 -0.68 -20.40 -1.07
N ALA A 24 -1.87 -19.95 -0.68
CA ALA A 24 -2.80 -19.24 -1.56
C ALA A 24 -3.74 -18.32 -0.77
N ILE A 25 -4.16 -17.23 -1.41
CA ILE A 25 -5.29 -16.40 -0.97
C ILE A 25 -6.26 -16.31 -2.13
N GLU A 26 -7.45 -16.86 -1.94
CA GLU A 26 -8.57 -16.71 -2.88
C GLU A 26 -9.42 -15.53 -2.46
N THR A 27 -9.68 -14.60 -3.37
CA THR A 27 -10.68 -13.55 -3.20
C THR A 27 -11.99 -14.03 -3.81
N ILE A 28 -13.04 -14.03 -3.02
CA ILE A 28 -14.35 -14.58 -3.36
C ILE A 28 -15.35 -13.41 -3.38
N ALA A 29 -16.11 -13.30 -4.46
CA ALA A 29 -17.17 -12.29 -4.56
C ALA A 29 -18.31 -12.65 -3.60
N ASP A 30 -18.83 -11.62 -2.96
CA ASP A 30 -19.94 -11.67 -2.01
C ASP A 30 -19.60 -12.45 -0.73
N ASP A 31 -19.98 -13.71 -0.63
CA ASP A 31 -19.79 -14.57 0.53
C ASP A 31 -18.93 -15.80 0.24
N GLU A 32 -18.76 -16.69 1.21
CA GLU A 32 -17.92 -17.89 1.12
C GLU A 32 -18.36 -18.90 0.03
N HIS A 33 -19.56 -18.75 -0.52
CA HIS A 33 -20.13 -19.58 -1.58
C HIS A 33 -20.10 -18.88 -2.95
N GLY A 34 -19.61 -17.63 -3.00
CA GLY A 34 -19.53 -16.84 -4.21
C GLY A 34 -18.45 -17.32 -5.18
N ALA A 35 -18.35 -16.65 -6.30
CA ALA A 35 -17.34 -16.97 -7.30
C ALA A 35 -15.94 -16.52 -6.84
N VAL A 36 -14.93 -17.35 -7.03
CA VAL A 36 -13.52 -16.95 -6.88
C VAL A 36 -13.18 -16.00 -8.03
N VAL A 37 -12.87 -14.73 -7.68
CA VAL A 37 -12.57 -13.67 -8.64
C VAL A 37 -11.07 -13.45 -8.83
N SER A 38 -10.25 -13.84 -7.85
CA SER A 38 -8.79 -13.86 -8.00
C SER A 38 -8.16 -14.89 -7.06
N ILE A 39 -6.96 -15.35 -7.43
CA ILE A 39 -6.12 -16.21 -6.58
C ILE A 39 -4.72 -15.61 -6.60
N ALA A 40 -4.20 -15.28 -5.42
CA ALA A 40 -2.80 -14.96 -5.22
C ALA A 40 -2.06 -16.24 -4.81
N ASP A 41 -1.02 -16.60 -5.54
CA ASP A 41 -0.11 -17.70 -5.17
C ASP A 41 0.90 -17.26 -4.10
N GLN A 42 1.69 -18.19 -3.58
CA GLN A 42 2.67 -17.93 -2.53
C GLN A 42 3.68 -16.83 -2.91
N ALA A 43 4.11 -16.75 -4.17
CA ALA A 43 5.08 -15.74 -4.61
C ALA A 43 4.43 -14.35 -4.65
N GLN A 44 3.20 -14.25 -5.15
CA GLN A 44 2.43 -13.00 -5.14
C GLN A 44 2.09 -12.55 -3.73
N ILE A 45 1.74 -13.49 -2.84
CA ILE A 45 1.52 -13.19 -1.41
C ILE A 45 2.81 -12.63 -0.80
N ALA A 46 3.94 -13.32 -0.97
CA ALA A 46 5.22 -12.88 -0.43
C ALA A 46 5.59 -11.47 -0.90
N ALA A 47 5.40 -11.18 -2.20
CA ALA A 47 5.70 -9.86 -2.78
C ALA A 47 4.83 -8.72 -2.22
N ASN A 48 3.68 -9.05 -1.60
CA ASN A 48 2.69 -8.08 -1.11
C ASN A 48 2.46 -8.18 0.41
N THR A 49 3.34 -8.85 1.15
CA THR A 49 3.19 -9.07 2.59
C THR A 49 4.27 -8.37 3.39
N LEU A 50 3.86 -7.72 4.46
CA LEU A 50 4.73 -7.26 5.54
C LEU A 50 4.26 -7.85 6.88
N LEU A 51 5.18 -8.00 7.81
CA LEU A 51 4.85 -8.38 9.19
C LEU A 51 4.64 -7.11 10.03
N ALA A 52 3.56 -7.07 10.80
CA ALA A 52 3.23 -5.93 11.66
C ALA A 52 4.43 -5.57 12.57
N GLY A 53 4.80 -4.29 12.60
CA GLY A 53 5.95 -3.78 13.34
C GLY A 53 7.32 -4.19 12.77
N GLY A 54 7.37 -4.64 11.50
CA GLY A 54 8.60 -5.00 10.80
C GLY A 54 8.70 -4.35 9.43
N THR A 55 9.85 -4.51 8.81
CA THR A 55 10.07 -4.14 7.40
C THR A 55 9.41 -5.18 6.48
N PRO A 56 9.09 -4.83 5.22
CA PRO A 56 8.68 -5.79 4.21
C PRO A 56 9.72 -6.92 4.10
N THR A 57 9.27 -8.14 4.20
CA THR A 57 10.18 -9.30 4.24
C THR A 57 10.22 -10.07 2.93
N GLY A 58 9.28 -9.81 2.01
CA GLY A 58 9.12 -10.62 0.80
C GLY A 58 8.83 -12.08 1.12
N THR A 59 8.12 -12.36 2.22
CA THR A 59 7.83 -13.71 2.69
C THR A 59 6.34 -13.93 2.87
N ALA A 60 5.89 -15.17 2.55
CA ALA A 60 4.56 -15.64 2.89
C ALA A 60 4.50 -16.33 4.27
N GLU A 61 5.62 -16.37 5.00
CA GLU A 61 5.69 -16.97 6.32
C GLU A 61 5.19 -16.01 7.40
N ILE A 62 4.38 -16.55 8.30
CA ILE A 62 3.87 -15.85 9.49
C ILE A 62 4.34 -16.65 10.71
N PRO A 63 5.38 -16.19 11.43
CA PRO A 63 5.80 -16.85 12.66
C PRO A 63 4.70 -16.90 13.71
N VAL A 64 4.80 -17.84 14.64
CA VAL A 64 3.87 -17.97 15.78
C VAL A 64 3.68 -16.63 16.49
N GLY A 65 2.44 -16.22 16.70
CA GLY A 65 2.06 -14.99 17.39
C GLY A 65 2.31 -13.71 16.58
N ARG A 66 2.74 -13.81 15.31
CA ARG A 66 2.93 -12.64 14.45
C ARG A 66 1.71 -12.39 13.57
N THR A 67 1.58 -11.15 13.17
CA THR A 67 0.54 -10.68 12.25
C THR A 67 1.16 -10.31 10.91
N ALA A 68 0.65 -10.90 9.84
CA ALA A 68 0.92 -10.46 8.47
C ALA A 68 -0.13 -9.44 8.03
N ILE A 69 0.31 -8.49 7.23
CA ILE A 69 -0.54 -7.53 6.53
C ILE A 69 -0.27 -7.74 5.04
N VAL A 70 -1.28 -8.21 4.33
CA VAL A 70 -1.23 -8.48 2.89
C VAL A 70 -1.94 -7.35 2.16
N VAL A 71 -1.20 -6.62 1.33
CA VAL A 71 -1.77 -5.56 0.50
C VAL A 71 -2.41 -6.19 -0.73
N VAL A 72 -3.72 -6.01 -0.88
CA VAL A 72 -4.50 -6.50 -2.02
C VAL A 72 -4.82 -5.35 -2.95
N ARG A 73 -4.55 -5.57 -4.23
CA ARG A 73 -4.86 -4.63 -5.32
C ARG A 73 -5.45 -5.42 -6.48
N ALA A 74 -6.64 -5.02 -6.94
CA ALA A 74 -7.31 -5.69 -8.04
C ALA A 74 -7.87 -4.65 -9.01
N GLY A 75 -7.57 -4.81 -10.31
CA GLY A 75 -8.08 -3.96 -11.38
C GLY A 75 -9.32 -4.57 -12.03
N TYR A 76 -10.32 -3.73 -12.31
CA TYR A 76 -11.58 -4.09 -12.94
C TYR A 76 -11.83 -3.23 -14.18
N PRO A 77 -12.47 -3.75 -15.24
CA PRO A 77 -12.70 -3.01 -16.47
C PRO A 77 -13.79 -1.94 -16.36
N SER A 78 -14.65 -2.00 -15.34
CA SER A 78 -15.67 -0.99 -15.05
C SER A 78 -16.05 -1.01 -13.57
N LEU A 79 -16.71 0.04 -13.11
CA LEU A 79 -17.20 0.14 -11.73
C LEU A 79 -18.24 -0.94 -11.41
N GLU A 80 -19.10 -1.26 -12.39
CA GLU A 80 -20.15 -2.29 -12.26
C GLU A 80 -19.58 -3.72 -12.20
N ALA A 81 -18.33 -3.92 -12.68
CA ALA A 81 -17.65 -5.20 -12.61
C ALA A 81 -17.07 -5.49 -11.22
N ILE A 82 -17.02 -4.49 -10.34
CA ILE A 82 -16.53 -4.66 -8.97
C ILE A 82 -17.62 -5.31 -8.12
N PRO A 83 -17.38 -6.49 -7.51
CA PRO A 83 -18.32 -7.06 -6.53
C PRO A 83 -18.59 -6.09 -5.38
N ALA A 84 -19.81 -6.06 -4.87
CA ALA A 84 -20.21 -5.18 -3.77
C ALA A 84 -19.49 -5.54 -2.46
N THR A 85 -19.17 -6.82 -2.29
CA THR A 85 -18.42 -7.31 -1.13
C THR A 85 -17.43 -8.39 -1.56
N PHE A 86 -16.40 -8.59 -0.75
CA PHE A 86 -15.47 -9.71 -0.86
C PHE A 86 -15.37 -10.45 0.44
N THR A 87 -15.11 -11.74 0.36
CA THR A 87 -14.52 -12.54 1.41
C THR A 87 -13.28 -13.25 0.90
N HIS A 88 -12.47 -13.80 1.80
CA HIS A 88 -11.21 -14.43 1.44
C HIS A 88 -11.12 -15.82 2.02
N ARG A 89 -10.51 -16.75 1.24
CA ARG A 89 -10.06 -18.03 1.74
C ARG A 89 -8.54 -18.04 1.74
N VAL A 90 -7.96 -18.05 2.95
CA VAL A 90 -6.51 -18.15 3.15
C VAL A 90 -6.15 -19.61 3.35
N ILE A 91 -5.29 -20.14 2.49
CA ILE A 91 -4.76 -21.50 2.57
C ILE A 91 -3.32 -21.39 3.09
N ALA A 92 -3.05 -22.11 4.17
CA ALA A 92 -1.72 -22.09 4.80
C ALA A 92 -1.31 -23.50 5.23
N THR A 93 -0.01 -23.78 5.08
CA THR A 93 0.66 -24.94 5.63
C THR A 93 1.47 -24.55 6.87
N PHE A 94 1.71 -25.51 7.75
CA PHE A 94 2.45 -25.27 8.99
C PHE A 94 3.77 -26.02 9.01
N ALA A 95 4.80 -25.40 9.59
CA ALA A 95 6.08 -26.05 9.84
C ALA A 95 5.90 -27.33 10.67
N PRO A 96 6.73 -28.36 10.50
CA PRO A 96 6.67 -29.56 11.32
C PRO A 96 6.76 -29.24 12.81
N PRO A 97 6.00 -29.96 13.70
CA PRO A 97 6.12 -29.77 15.12
C PRO A 97 7.51 -30.14 15.61
N THR A 98 8.08 -29.35 16.52
CA THR A 98 9.35 -29.68 17.15
C THR A 98 9.18 -30.77 18.19
N PRO A 99 10.15 -31.69 18.38
CA PRO A 99 10.05 -32.80 19.36
C PRO A 99 9.73 -32.35 20.77
N ASP A 100 10.28 -31.21 21.20
CA ASP A 100 10.09 -30.62 22.53
C ASP A 100 9.09 -29.48 22.54
N GLY A 101 8.31 -29.32 21.45
CA GLY A 101 7.31 -28.26 21.30
C GLY A 101 6.05 -28.49 22.12
N PRO A 102 5.16 -27.50 22.14
CA PRO A 102 3.87 -27.63 22.82
C PRO A 102 3.06 -28.83 22.29
N ARG A 103 2.43 -29.60 23.18
CA ARG A 103 1.61 -30.74 22.80
C ARG A 103 0.56 -30.40 21.72
N LEU A 104 0.01 -29.19 21.76
CA LEU A 104 -0.94 -28.73 20.76
C LEU A 104 -0.35 -28.69 19.36
N ALA A 105 0.95 -28.41 19.23
CA ALA A 105 1.62 -28.34 17.92
C ALA A 105 1.58 -29.66 17.17
N SER A 106 1.69 -30.82 17.86
CA SER A 106 1.63 -32.13 17.24
C SER A 106 0.20 -32.58 16.91
N MET A 107 -0.82 -31.89 17.44
CA MET A 107 -2.24 -32.18 17.20
C MET A 107 -2.85 -31.25 16.15
N TYR A 108 -2.16 -30.15 15.81
CA TYR A 108 -2.65 -29.17 14.86
C TYR A 108 -2.49 -29.72 13.42
N PRO A 109 -3.44 -29.50 12.52
CA PRO A 109 -3.34 -30.00 11.14
C PRO A 109 -2.13 -29.38 10.41
N ASP A 110 -1.61 -30.09 9.40
CA ASP A 110 -0.48 -29.59 8.60
C ASP A 110 -0.88 -28.54 7.57
N GLU A 111 -2.17 -28.48 7.23
CA GLU A 111 -2.74 -27.49 6.33
C GLU A 111 -4.11 -27.04 6.84
N VAL A 112 -4.43 -25.78 6.65
CA VAL A 112 -5.75 -25.20 6.94
C VAL A 112 -6.21 -24.33 5.77
N ALA A 113 -7.53 -24.20 5.63
CA ALA A 113 -8.17 -23.18 4.84
C ALA A 113 -9.11 -22.39 5.76
N GLN A 114 -8.83 -21.09 5.90
CA GLN A 114 -9.61 -20.19 6.76
C GLN A 114 -10.35 -19.18 5.91
N ILE A 115 -11.64 -18.97 6.21
CA ILE A 115 -12.47 -17.96 5.54
C ILE A 115 -12.65 -16.77 6.47
N GLY A 116 -12.48 -15.56 5.92
CA GLY A 116 -12.63 -14.31 6.66
C GLY A 116 -12.23 -13.10 5.83
N GLY A 117 -11.94 -11.98 6.51
CA GLY A 117 -11.52 -10.77 5.83
C GLY A 117 -12.60 -10.18 4.94
N PHE A 118 -13.78 -9.92 5.51
CA PHE A 118 -14.91 -9.31 4.77
C PHE A 118 -14.62 -7.85 4.43
N VAL A 119 -14.80 -7.51 3.16
CA VAL A 119 -14.56 -6.17 2.60
C VAL A 119 -15.83 -5.71 1.88
N THR A 120 -16.30 -4.51 2.19
CA THR A 120 -17.35 -3.83 1.42
C THR A 120 -16.67 -2.80 0.51
N THR A 121 -16.95 -2.86 -0.78
CA THR A 121 -16.41 -1.92 -1.77
C THR A 121 -17.24 -0.64 -1.83
N SER A 122 -16.59 0.47 -2.18
CA SER A 122 -17.33 1.70 -2.47
C SER A 122 -18.00 1.57 -3.84
N THR A 123 -19.24 2.03 -3.91
CA THR A 123 -20.00 2.17 -5.15
C THR A 123 -19.97 3.62 -5.68
N GLU A 124 -19.27 4.51 -4.99
CA GLU A 124 -19.13 5.90 -5.40
C GLU A 124 -18.24 6.01 -6.63
N THR A 125 -18.64 6.88 -7.56
CA THR A 125 -17.79 7.19 -8.71
C THR A 125 -16.50 7.87 -8.25
N PRO A 126 -15.32 7.37 -8.63
CA PRO A 126 -14.07 8.03 -8.30
C PRO A 126 -14.04 9.48 -8.81
N LEU A 127 -13.50 10.39 -8.00
CA LEU A 127 -13.28 11.76 -8.40
C LEU A 127 -12.21 11.80 -9.52
N ALA A 128 -12.55 12.46 -10.64
CA ALA A 128 -11.58 12.69 -11.69
C ALA A 128 -10.66 13.85 -11.29
N ILE A 129 -9.37 13.58 -11.26
CA ILE A 129 -8.34 14.56 -10.93
C ILE A 129 -7.35 14.71 -12.08
N GLY A 130 -6.76 15.91 -12.21
CA GLY A 130 -5.68 16.19 -13.16
C GLY A 130 -4.30 15.81 -12.60
N ALA A 131 -3.28 15.91 -13.45
CA ALA A 131 -1.90 15.79 -12.99
C ALA A 131 -1.51 17.01 -12.14
N PRO A 132 -0.76 16.81 -11.03
CA PRO A 132 -0.29 17.92 -10.20
C PRO A 132 0.91 18.66 -10.80
N VAL A 133 1.38 18.23 -11.96
CA VAL A 133 2.59 18.73 -12.63
C VAL A 133 2.31 19.04 -14.11
N ALA A 134 3.07 19.94 -14.72
CA ALA A 134 2.93 20.34 -16.12
C ALA A 134 4.23 20.21 -16.89
N GLY A 135 4.11 20.07 -18.23
CA GLY A 135 5.24 19.90 -19.15
C GLY A 135 5.74 18.47 -19.24
N ASP A 136 6.84 18.30 -19.94
CA ASP A 136 7.39 16.98 -20.29
C ASP A 136 8.42 16.47 -19.26
N GLY A 137 8.71 15.18 -19.36
CA GLY A 137 9.76 14.52 -18.56
C GLY A 137 9.31 14.06 -17.18
N TRP A 138 8.03 14.15 -16.83
CA TRP A 138 7.53 13.65 -15.56
C TRP A 138 7.28 12.14 -15.58
N PHE A 139 7.74 11.48 -14.54
CA PHE A 139 7.57 10.06 -14.30
C PHE A 139 6.86 9.85 -12.97
N ALA A 140 5.71 9.15 -13.01
CA ALA A 140 4.97 8.74 -11.83
C ALA A 140 5.57 7.44 -11.29
N ASN A 141 6.00 7.44 -10.02
CA ASN A 141 6.61 6.32 -9.34
C ASN A 141 5.81 5.96 -8.07
N ASN A 142 6.01 4.76 -7.56
CA ASN A 142 5.37 4.26 -6.34
C ASN A 142 3.83 4.39 -6.33
N SER A 143 3.20 4.32 -7.49
CA SER A 143 1.74 4.38 -7.61
C SER A 143 1.06 3.09 -7.15
N LEU A 144 -0.28 3.14 -7.02
CA LEU A 144 -1.12 2.00 -6.65
C LEU A 144 -0.97 0.79 -7.60
N GLU A 145 -0.61 1.01 -8.87
CA GLU A 145 -0.52 -0.03 -9.90
C GLU A 145 0.71 -0.96 -9.76
N SER A 146 1.55 -0.74 -8.76
CA SER A 146 2.71 -1.59 -8.51
C SER A 146 2.30 -3.04 -8.23
N ALA A 147 2.94 -4.00 -8.89
CA ALA A 147 2.66 -5.43 -8.71
C ALA A 147 3.17 -6.01 -7.38
N ALA A 148 4.03 -5.27 -6.67
CA ALA A 148 4.58 -5.64 -5.36
C ALA A 148 4.54 -4.44 -4.42
N LEU A 149 4.87 -4.64 -3.15
CA LEU A 149 5.05 -3.55 -2.20
C LEU A 149 6.05 -2.52 -2.75
N ASN A 150 5.73 -1.27 -2.56
CA ASN A 150 6.58 -0.13 -2.89
C ASN A 150 6.68 0.80 -1.66
N ALA A 151 7.43 1.88 -1.76
CA ALA A 151 7.67 2.79 -0.65
C ALA A 151 6.39 3.36 -0.01
N HIS A 152 5.29 3.47 -0.77
CA HIS A 152 4.02 3.97 -0.25
C HIS A 152 3.12 2.87 0.33
N SER A 153 3.14 1.68 -0.27
CA SER A 153 2.26 0.60 0.14
C SER A 153 2.71 -0.08 1.44
N ASP A 154 3.95 0.11 1.89
CA ASP A 154 4.46 -0.40 3.16
C ASP A 154 4.34 0.59 4.32
N VAL A 155 3.87 1.82 4.07
CA VAL A 155 3.55 2.79 5.12
C VAL A 155 2.22 2.42 5.77
N ILE A 156 2.31 1.43 6.65
CA ILE A 156 1.16 0.89 7.38
C ILE A 156 1.20 1.38 8.83
N ILE A 157 0.24 2.21 9.19
CA ILE A 157 0.16 2.81 10.53
C ILE A 157 -1.21 2.57 11.18
N PRO A 158 -1.27 2.50 12.51
CA PRO A 158 -2.54 2.44 13.23
C PRO A 158 -3.17 3.83 13.29
N VAL A 159 -4.35 3.99 12.68
CA VAL A 159 -5.15 5.21 12.76
C VAL A 159 -6.50 4.88 13.35
N GLY A 160 -6.88 5.53 14.45
CA GLY A 160 -8.17 5.31 15.10
C GLY A 160 -8.42 3.85 15.51
N GLY A 161 -7.36 3.11 15.87
CA GLY A 161 -7.44 1.69 16.26
C GLY A 161 -7.56 0.71 15.08
N ARG A 162 -7.36 1.19 13.85
CA ARG A 162 -7.34 0.36 12.63
C ARG A 162 -5.99 0.41 11.96
N ILE A 163 -5.56 -0.70 11.39
CA ILE A 163 -4.42 -0.75 10.49
C ILE A 163 -4.81 -0.06 9.19
N THR A 164 -4.00 0.91 8.74
CA THR A 164 -4.31 1.75 7.58
C THR A 164 -3.06 1.92 6.73
N GLY A 165 -3.18 1.70 5.42
CA GLY A 165 -2.19 2.11 4.42
C GLY A 165 -2.28 3.63 4.24
N ALA A 166 -1.42 4.37 4.95
CA ALA A 166 -1.50 5.83 5.02
C ALA A 166 -1.23 6.50 3.66
N GLU A 167 -0.37 5.90 2.85
CA GLU A 167 0.06 6.41 1.54
C GLU A 167 -0.44 5.55 0.37
N ARG A 168 -1.52 4.78 0.58
CA ARG A 168 -2.09 3.86 -0.43
C ARG A 168 -2.31 4.48 -1.81
N TYR A 169 -2.68 5.75 -1.86
CA TYR A 169 -2.97 6.48 -3.10
C TYR A 169 -1.90 7.53 -3.45
N ALA A 170 -0.78 7.54 -2.73
CA ALA A 170 0.30 8.47 -3.00
C ALA A 170 1.05 8.10 -4.28
N ILE A 171 1.60 9.11 -4.95
CA ILE A 171 2.39 8.98 -6.16
C ILE A 171 3.59 9.93 -6.03
N ASP A 172 4.80 9.41 -6.25
CA ASP A 172 6.00 10.23 -6.41
C ASP A 172 6.09 10.74 -7.85
N PHE A 173 6.20 12.04 -8.02
CA PHE A 173 6.44 12.63 -9.33
C PHE A 173 7.92 13.03 -9.45
N LEU A 174 8.64 12.28 -10.28
CA LEU A 174 10.04 12.55 -10.62
C LEU A 174 10.11 13.23 -11.97
N ARG A 175 10.93 14.28 -12.11
CA ARG A 175 11.23 14.85 -13.43
C ARG A 175 12.56 14.28 -13.91
N ILE A 176 12.59 13.76 -15.15
CA ILE A 176 13.75 13.13 -15.75
C ILE A 176 14.05 13.77 -17.11
N ASP A 177 15.32 13.84 -17.45
CA ASP A 177 15.75 14.01 -18.84
C ASP A 177 15.59 12.67 -19.55
N VAL A 178 14.67 12.61 -20.52
CA VAL A 178 14.33 11.38 -21.25
C VAL A 178 15.49 10.84 -22.09
N ALA A 179 16.40 11.70 -22.52
CA ALA A 179 17.55 11.28 -23.33
C ALA A 179 18.64 10.60 -22.49
N THR A 180 18.84 11.06 -21.26
CA THR A 180 19.88 10.55 -20.36
C THR A 180 19.34 9.65 -19.27
N MET A 181 18.02 9.63 -19.07
CA MET A 181 17.33 8.92 -17.98
C MET A 181 17.83 9.34 -16.59
N THR A 182 18.25 10.61 -16.45
CA THR A 182 18.70 11.18 -15.17
C THR A 182 17.66 12.12 -14.59
N SER A 183 17.55 12.17 -13.28
CA SER A 183 16.70 13.12 -12.56
C SER A 183 17.45 14.36 -12.08
N THR A 184 18.75 14.44 -12.32
CA THR A 184 19.62 15.53 -11.86
C THR A 184 20.48 16.05 -13.00
N ASP A 185 20.77 17.38 -12.95
CA ASP A 185 21.77 18.05 -13.74
C ASP A 185 22.68 18.81 -12.76
N GLY A 186 23.87 18.24 -12.50
CA GLY A 186 24.85 18.77 -11.54
C GLY A 186 25.13 17.84 -10.36
N ASP A 187 25.48 18.45 -9.20
CA ASP A 187 25.82 17.72 -7.97
C ASP A 187 24.55 17.14 -7.30
N PRO A 188 24.39 15.80 -7.20
CA PRO A 188 23.21 15.19 -6.60
C PRO A 188 23.08 15.40 -5.08
N ALA A 189 24.07 16.04 -4.45
CA ALA A 189 23.97 16.46 -3.05
C ALA A 189 23.22 17.80 -2.87
N LEU A 190 22.89 18.49 -3.97
CA LEU A 190 22.21 19.77 -3.96
C LEU A 190 20.75 19.62 -4.44
N ASN A 191 19.80 20.24 -3.73
CA ASN A 191 18.37 20.20 -4.11
C ASN A 191 18.14 20.83 -5.49
N GLU A 192 18.79 21.95 -5.79
CA GLU A 192 18.69 22.68 -7.05
C GLU A 192 19.22 21.90 -8.27
N SER A 193 19.95 20.82 -8.06
CA SER A 193 20.39 19.95 -9.15
C SER A 193 19.28 19.00 -9.64
N TYR A 194 18.20 18.85 -8.89
CA TYR A 194 17.09 17.96 -9.27
C TYR A 194 16.15 18.69 -10.24
N LEU A 195 15.83 18.05 -11.37
CA LEU A 195 14.97 18.62 -12.41
C LEU A 195 13.53 18.91 -11.93
N ALA A 196 13.09 18.26 -10.85
CA ALA A 196 11.80 18.51 -10.20
C ALA A 196 11.83 19.67 -9.20
N PHE A 197 13.03 20.13 -8.76
CA PHE A 197 13.16 21.18 -7.76
C PHE A 197 12.59 22.51 -8.30
N ASP A 198 11.86 23.22 -7.42
CA ASP A 198 11.24 24.53 -7.73
C ASP A 198 10.30 24.54 -8.95
N GLN A 199 9.74 23.36 -9.29
CA GLN A 199 8.76 23.29 -10.37
C GLN A 199 7.36 23.63 -9.83
N PRO A 200 6.52 24.32 -10.63
CA PRO A 200 5.15 24.62 -10.24
C PRO A 200 4.34 23.36 -9.98
N LEU A 201 3.62 23.34 -8.86
CA LEU A 201 2.57 22.35 -8.57
C LEU A 201 1.21 22.92 -8.93
N LEU A 202 0.36 22.08 -9.53
CA LEU A 202 -0.98 22.42 -9.97
C LEU A 202 -2.01 21.76 -9.05
N ALA A 203 -3.08 22.50 -8.73
CA ALA A 203 -4.23 21.87 -8.10
C ALA A 203 -4.82 20.81 -9.03
N VAL A 204 -5.03 19.59 -8.53
CA VAL A 204 -5.53 18.44 -9.31
C VAL A 204 -7.02 18.59 -9.68
N ALA A 205 -7.74 19.48 -9.01
CA ALA A 205 -9.13 19.86 -9.29
C ALA A 205 -9.43 21.22 -8.64
N ASP A 206 -10.63 21.76 -8.88
CA ASP A 206 -11.16 22.90 -8.12
C ASP A 206 -11.25 22.51 -6.64
N ALA A 207 -10.65 23.33 -5.77
CA ALA A 207 -10.48 22.97 -4.37
C ALA A 207 -10.32 24.19 -3.47
N THR A 208 -10.42 23.97 -2.16
CA THR A 208 -10.11 24.96 -1.14
C THR A 208 -8.83 24.58 -0.39
N VAL A 209 -7.87 25.49 -0.26
CA VAL A 209 -6.68 25.25 0.58
C VAL A 209 -7.12 25.24 2.04
N VAL A 210 -6.89 24.12 2.72
CA VAL A 210 -7.28 23.92 4.13
C VAL A 210 -6.09 23.86 5.09
N ARG A 211 -4.90 23.56 4.57
CA ARG A 211 -3.66 23.55 5.37
C ARG A 211 -2.45 23.93 4.52
N VAL A 212 -1.53 24.68 5.12
CA VAL A 212 -0.19 24.96 4.57
C VAL A 212 0.82 24.84 5.70
N VAL A 213 1.86 24.07 5.47
CA VAL A 213 3.05 23.99 6.31
C VAL A 213 4.25 24.31 5.43
N SER A 214 5.01 25.35 5.77
CA SER A 214 6.16 25.84 4.98
C SER A 214 7.29 26.35 5.90
N THR A 215 7.36 25.82 7.12
CA THR A 215 8.28 26.31 8.18
C THR A 215 9.45 25.36 8.44
N LEU A 216 9.41 24.16 7.86
CA LEU A 216 10.48 23.19 8.03
C LEU A 216 11.63 23.49 7.05
N PRO A 217 12.89 23.31 7.45
CA PRO A 217 14.02 23.47 6.56
C PRO A 217 14.06 22.36 5.50
N ASP A 218 14.58 22.68 4.33
CA ASP A 218 14.90 21.67 3.32
C ASP A 218 16.00 20.74 3.84
N VAL A 219 15.85 19.45 3.53
CA VAL A 219 16.87 18.45 3.84
C VAL A 219 17.79 18.23 2.64
N THR A 220 19.04 17.84 2.91
CA THR A 220 19.97 17.42 1.87
C THR A 220 19.40 16.18 1.15
N PRO A 221 19.43 16.14 -0.18
CA PRO A 221 18.95 14.99 -0.95
C PRO A 221 19.52 13.66 -0.45
N ARG A 222 18.68 12.63 -0.43
CA ARG A 222 19.03 11.27 0.05
C ARG A 222 19.31 11.16 1.54
N GLN A 223 19.13 12.22 2.31
CA GLN A 223 19.14 12.15 3.76
C GLN A 223 17.72 12.13 4.29
N ILE A 224 17.50 11.31 5.31
CA ILE A 224 16.23 11.33 6.05
C ILE A 224 16.40 12.38 7.14
N GLY A 225 15.54 13.39 7.11
CA GLY A 225 15.49 14.40 8.16
C GLY A 225 15.09 13.78 9.51
N THR A 226 15.50 14.41 10.60
CA THR A 226 15.00 14.02 11.92
C THR A 226 13.55 14.46 12.04
N ILE A 227 12.68 13.55 12.46
CA ILE A 227 11.27 13.81 12.75
C ILE A 227 11.16 13.87 14.27
N ASP A 228 10.92 15.04 14.82
CA ASP A 228 10.77 15.22 16.26
C ASP A 228 9.34 14.96 16.74
N VAL A 229 8.35 15.20 15.87
CA VAL A 229 6.94 14.94 16.12
C VAL A 229 6.29 14.32 14.88
N VAL A 230 5.29 13.46 15.08
CA VAL A 230 4.60 12.75 13.98
C VAL A 230 4.02 13.70 12.93
N ASP A 231 3.55 14.88 13.35
CA ASP A 231 2.98 15.89 12.44
C ASP A 231 4.00 16.46 11.44
N GLU A 232 5.30 16.31 11.70
CA GLU A 232 6.38 16.73 10.79
C GLU A 232 6.76 15.65 9.78
N ALA A 233 6.24 14.43 9.93
CA ALA A 233 6.55 13.32 9.03
C ALA A 233 6.19 13.60 7.56
N THR A 234 5.19 14.46 7.33
CA THR A 234 4.77 14.88 5.98
C THR A 234 5.59 16.03 5.41
N GLY A 235 6.53 16.61 6.18
CA GLY A 235 7.34 17.73 5.73
C GLY A 235 6.53 19.01 5.47
N ASN A 236 7.11 19.92 4.67
CA ASN A 236 6.39 21.06 4.13
C ASN A 236 5.33 20.57 3.15
N HIS A 237 4.09 21.04 3.32
CA HIS A 237 2.98 20.52 2.51
C HIS A 237 1.84 21.52 2.35
N VAL A 238 1.02 21.29 1.33
CA VAL A 238 -0.25 21.98 1.11
C VAL A 238 -1.35 20.93 1.05
N VAL A 239 -2.46 21.13 1.76
CA VAL A 239 -3.64 20.28 1.71
C VAL A 239 -4.80 21.04 1.09
N LEU A 240 -5.40 20.41 0.08
CA LEU A 240 -6.58 20.89 -0.62
C LEU A 240 -7.80 20.03 -0.26
N ASP A 241 -8.93 20.68 0.04
CA ASP A 241 -10.22 20.01 0.15
C ASP A 241 -10.91 20.05 -1.23
N LEU A 242 -11.09 18.87 -1.81
CA LEU A 242 -11.74 18.66 -3.11
C LEU A 242 -13.27 18.48 -2.98
N GLY A 243 -13.79 18.58 -1.76
CA GLY A 243 -15.19 18.29 -1.46
C GLY A 243 -15.48 16.81 -1.23
N GLY A 244 -16.68 16.51 -0.71
CA GLY A 244 -17.09 15.12 -0.44
C GLY A 244 -16.23 14.35 0.58
N GLY A 245 -15.39 15.03 1.36
CA GLY A 245 -14.46 14.40 2.29
C GLY A 245 -13.15 13.92 1.64
N VAL A 246 -12.90 14.29 0.39
CA VAL A 246 -11.66 13.95 -0.33
C VAL A 246 -10.65 15.07 -0.20
N LEU A 247 -9.44 14.72 0.18
CA LEU A 247 -8.32 15.66 0.33
C LEU A 247 -7.19 15.28 -0.66
N ALA A 248 -6.51 16.31 -1.19
CA ALA A 248 -5.24 16.15 -1.90
C ALA A 248 -4.13 16.84 -1.11
N MET A 249 -3.01 16.15 -0.88
CA MET A 249 -1.85 16.69 -0.18
C MET A 249 -0.64 16.67 -1.12
N TYR A 250 0.10 17.79 -1.10
CA TYR A 250 1.31 17.98 -1.90
C TYR A 250 2.50 18.25 -1.00
#